data_b27276289dc8e826cf6d6ad9be5fe8e0
#
_entry.id   b27276289dc8e826cf6d6ad9be5fe8e0
#
_cell.length_a   1.000
_cell.length_b   1.000
_cell.length_c   1.000
_cell.angle_alpha   90.00
_cell.angle_beta   90.00
_cell.angle_gamma   90.00
#
_symmetry.space_group_name_H-M   'P 1'
#
loop_
_entity.id
_entity.type
_entity.pdbx_description
1 polymer ?
#
loop_
_entity_poly.entity_id
_entity_poly.type
_entity_poly.pdbx_seq_one_letter_code
_entity_poly.pdbx_strand_id
1 'polypeptide(L)'
;MTDQARDEQKQAQLLKGLAELALLSLLKGRAHYGLEILERLRSEAGVDLAEGTIYPLLHRLEKAGQVKSEWRIEEENARPRKYYALTATGKRDLASQLADWRKLSSALSAFLDRKGT
;
A
#
# COMPACT_ATOMS: atom_id res chain seq x y z
N MET A 1 25.46 -13.73 0.37
CA MET A 1 24.30 -12.91 -0.03
C MET A 1 24.74 -11.90 -1.08
N THR A 2 24.06 -11.82 -2.20
CA THR A 2 24.41 -10.87 -3.25
C THR A 2 24.02 -9.45 -2.81
N ASP A 3 24.66 -8.44 -3.40
CA ASP A 3 24.34 -7.04 -3.13
C ASP A 3 22.87 -6.74 -3.42
N GLN A 4 22.33 -7.33 -4.49
CA GLN A 4 20.94 -7.16 -4.88
C GLN A 4 19.98 -7.71 -3.79
N ALA A 5 20.27 -8.89 -3.26
CA ALA A 5 19.45 -9.49 -2.21
C ALA A 5 19.47 -8.64 -0.93
N ARG A 6 20.63 -8.07 -0.62
CA ARG A 6 20.79 -7.18 0.54
C ARG A 6 19.99 -5.89 0.36
N ASP A 7 20.02 -5.31 -0.85
CA ASP A 7 19.28 -4.10 -1.18
C ASP A 7 17.77 -4.35 -1.12
N GLU A 8 17.31 -5.50 -1.61
CA GLU A 8 15.91 -5.89 -1.56
C GLU A 8 15.44 -6.03 -0.10
N GLN A 9 16.25 -6.62 0.77
CA GLN A 9 15.92 -6.75 2.20
C GLN A 9 15.82 -5.40 2.88
N LYS A 10 16.76 -4.50 2.61
CA LYS A 10 16.74 -3.14 3.16
C LYS A 10 15.50 -2.39 2.71
N GLN A 11 15.17 -2.51 1.42
CA GLN A 11 14.00 -1.86 0.84
C GLN A 11 12.71 -2.42 1.44
N ALA A 12 12.62 -3.73 1.61
CA ALA A 12 11.46 -4.38 2.22
C ALA A 12 11.23 -3.89 3.66
N GLN A 13 12.31 -3.75 4.45
CA GLN A 13 12.22 -3.23 5.80
C GLN A 13 11.75 -1.78 5.82
N LEU A 14 12.30 -0.95 4.95
CA LEU A 14 11.93 0.46 4.86
C LEU A 14 10.46 0.62 4.47
N LEU A 15 9.98 -0.19 3.53
CA LEU A 15 8.62 -0.13 3.02
C LEU A 15 7.58 -0.80 3.92
N LYS A 16 8.01 -1.66 4.85
CA LYS A 16 7.09 -2.43 5.69
C LYS A 16 6.06 -1.55 6.38
N GLY A 17 6.48 -0.42 6.94
CA GLY A 17 5.59 0.50 7.63
C GLY A 17 4.77 1.37 6.69
N LEU A 18 5.14 1.46 5.42
CA LEU A 18 4.51 2.34 4.43
C LEU A 18 3.59 1.62 3.46
N ALA A 19 3.71 0.29 3.36
CA ALA A 19 2.96 -0.50 2.39
C ALA A 19 1.45 -0.36 2.60
N GLU A 20 0.99 -0.43 3.83
CA GLU A 20 -0.42 -0.28 4.17
C GLU A 20 -0.94 1.11 3.78
N LEU A 21 -0.20 2.15 4.13
CA LEU A 21 -0.56 3.53 3.79
C LEU A 21 -0.66 3.73 2.28
N ALA A 22 0.33 3.23 1.55
CA ALA A 22 0.35 3.33 0.09
C ALA A 22 -0.83 2.59 -0.53
N LEU A 23 -1.14 1.39 -0.03
CA LEU A 23 -2.24 0.59 -0.55
C LEU A 23 -3.59 1.27 -0.30
N LEU A 24 -3.84 1.73 0.91
CA LEU A 24 -5.08 2.44 1.25
C LEU A 24 -5.22 3.71 0.41
N SER A 25 -4.12 4.43 0.21
CA SER A 25 -4.11 5.64 -0.60
C SER A 25 -4.48 5.36 -2.06
N LEU A 26 -3.97 4.25 -2.61
CA LEU A 26 -4.31 3.84 -3.97
C LEU A 26 -5.80 3.57 -4.11
N LEU A 27 -6.41 2.93 -3.11
CA LEU A 27 -7.82 2.57 -3.13
C LEU A 27 -8.76 3.73 -2.86
N LYS A 28 -8.25 4.91 -2.55
CA LYS A 28 -9.07 6.08 -2.22
C LYS A 28 -9.98 6.50 -3.37
N GLY A 29 -9.50 6.40 -4.60
CA GLY A 29 -10.23 6.90 -5.77
C GLY A 29 -11.26 5.93 -6.35
N ARG A 30 -10.93 4.64 -6.35
CA ARG A 30 -11.78 3.60 -6.91
C ARG A 30 -11.30 2.21 -6.49
N ALA A 31 -12.12 1.21 -6.77
CA ALA A 31 -11.74 -0.18 -6.54
C ALA A 31 -10.67 -0.64 -7.54
N HIS A 32 -9.81 -1.53 -7.08
CA HIS A 32 -8.74 -2.13 -7.88
C HIS A 32 -8.64 -3.63 -7.56
N TYR A 33 -8.27 -4.44 -8.55
CA TYR A 33 -7.99 -5.86 -8.30
C TYR A 33 -6.52 -6.06 -7.91
N GLY A 34 -6.21 -7.23 -7.32
CA GLY A 34 -4.91 -7.46 -6.66
C GLY A 34 -3.69 -7.20 -7.53
N LEU A 35 -3.65 -7.74 -8.75
CA LEU A 35 -2.50 -7.53 -9.64
C LEU A 35 -2.39 -6.08 -10.10
N GLU A 36 -3.51 -5.40 -10.30
CA GLU A 36 -3.51 -3.98 -10.61
C GLU A 36 -2.92 -3.17 -9.46
N ILE A 37 -3.27 -3.52 -8.22
CA ILE A 37 -2.72 -2.87 -7.03
C ILE A 37 -1.20 -3.01 -7.02
N LEU A 38 -0.69 -4.22 -7.21
CA LEU A 38 0.75 -4.48 -7.24
C LEU A 38 1.46 -3.63 -8.28
N GLU A 39 0.94 -3.64 -9.50
CA GLU A 39 1.55 -2.92 -10.61
C GLU A 39 1.55 -1.42 -10.39
N ARG A 40 0.44 -0.87 -9.93
CA ARG A 40 0.32 0.56 -9.70
C ARG A 40 1.16 1.05 -8.53
N LEU A 41 1.25 0.28 -7.46
CA LEU A 41 2.13 0.64 -6.36
C LEU A 41 3.58 0.69 -6.81
N ARG A 42 3.99 -0.25 -7.67
CA ARG A 42 5.34 -0.27 -8.21
C ARG A 42 5.59 0.90 -9.15
N SER A 43 4.69 1.12 -10.13
CA SER A 43 4.92 2.12 -11.16
C SER A 43 4.65 3.55 -10.70
N GLU A 44 3.69 3.77 -9.82
CA GLU A 44 3.29 5.12 -9.42
C GLU A 44 3.93 5.56 -8.10
N ALA A 45 4.19 4.64 -7.19
CA ALA A 45 4.71 4.96 -5.86
C ALA A 45 6.12 4.44 -5.60
N GLY A 46 6.67 3.64 -6.51
CA GLY A 46 7.97 3.01 -6.29
C GLY A 46 7.95 1.95 -5.19
N VAL A 47 6.76 1.48 -4.82
CA VAL A 47 6.57 0.47 -3.76
C VAL A 47 6.46 -0.89 -4.42
N ASP A 48 7.55 -1.64 -4.40
CA ASP A 48 7.65 -2.95 -5.06
C ASP A 48 7.39 -4.06 -4.05
N LEU A 49 6.17 -4.61 -4.08
CA LEU A 49 5.73 -5.69 -3.19
C LEU A 49 5.53 -6.98 -3.99
N ALA A 50 5.86 -8.11 -3.37
CA ALA A 50 5.58 -9.43 -3.95
C ALA A 50 4.11 -9.81 -3.73
N GLU A 51 3.60 -10.71 -4.58
CA GLU A 51 2.24 -11.25 -4.41
C GLU A 51 2.06 -11.91 -3.04
N GLY A 52 3.12 -12.58 -2.54
CA GLY A 52 3.10 -13.19 -1.22
C GLY A 52 2.96 -12.20 -0.07
N THR A 53 3.17 -10.92 -0.33
CA THR A 53 3.00 -9.85 0.65
C THR A 53 1.65 -9.15 0.51
N ILE A 54 1.24 -8.88 -0.75
CA ILE A 54 0.04 -8.06 -1.00
C ILE A 54 -1.25 -8.76 -0.58
N TYR A 55 -1.42 -10.04 -0.90
CA TYR A 55 -2.67 -10.74 -0.59
C TYR A 55 -2.90 -10.92 0.91
N PRO A 56 -1.89 -11.32 1.71
CA PRO A 56 -2.06 -11.31 3.16
C PRO A 56 -2.38 -9.93 3.73
N LEU A 57 -1.79 -8.88 3.19
CA LEU A 57 -2.06 -7.51 3.62
C LEU A 57 -3.51 -7.13 3.32
N LEU A 58 -3.99 -7.41 2.10
CA LEU A 58 -5.38 -7.15 1.73
C LEU A 58 -6.36 -7.91 2.63
N HIS A 59 -6.05 -9.16 2.92
CA HIS A 59 -6.87 -9.98 3.80
C HIS A 59 -6.95 -9.37 5.21
N ARG A 60 -5.81 -8.92 5.74
CA ARG A 60 -5.76 -8.26 7.06
C ARG A 60 -6.58 -6.97 7.08
N LEU A 61 -6.47 -6.16 6.02
CA LEU A 61 -7.23 -4.91 5.93
C LEU A 61 -8.73 -5.16 5.81
N GLU A 62 -9.11 -6.22 5.10
CA GLU A 62 -10.51 -6.62 4.98
C GLU A 62 -11.06 -7.06 6.34
N LYS A 63 -10.30 -7.88 7.08
CA LYS A 63 -10.68 -8.31 8.43
C LYS A 63 -10.81 -7.13 9.39
N ALA A 64 -9.98 -6.12 9.23
CA ALA A 64 -10.03 -4.90 10.05
C ALA A 64 -11.15 -3.95 9.64
N GLY A 65 -11.90 -4.28 8.59
CA GLY A 65 -13.00 -3.45 8.11
C GLY A 65 -12.59 -2.20 7.34
N GLN A 66 -11.32 -2.12 6.94
CA GLN A 66 -10.80 -0.95 6.21
C GLN A 66 -11.00 -1.05 4.72
N VAL A 67 -11.04 -2.27 4.20
CA VAL A 67 -11.37 -2.54 2.80
C VAL A 67 -12.47 -3.57 2.71
N LYS A 68 -13.19 -3.54 1.60
CA LYS A 68 -14.18 -4.55 1.23
C LYS A 68 -13.82 -5.09 -0.13
N SER A 69 -14.24 -6.30 -0.43
CA SER A 69 -13.97 -6.93 -1.71
C SER A 69 -15.23 -7.44 -2.36
N GLU A 70 -15.21 -7.50 -3.68
CA GLU A 70 -16.28 -8.13 -4.47
C GLU A 70 -15.70 -8.73 -5.74
N TRP A 71 -16.34 -9.79 -6.21
CA TRP A 71 -15.97 -10.39 -7.48
C TRP A 71 -16.69 -9.68 -8.61
N ARG A 72 -15.96 -9.36 -9.69
CA ARG A 72 -16.49 -8.72 -10.88
C ARG A 72 -16.05 -9.42 -12.14
N ILE A 73 -16.92 -9.43 -13.13
CA ILE A 73 -16.61 -9.85 -14.49
C ILE A 73 -16.75 -8.59 -15.35
N GLU A 74 -15.63 -8.00 -15.75
CA GLU A 74 -15.63 -6.73 -16.49
C GLU A 74 -15.90 -6.90 -17.98
N GLU A 75 -15.57 -8.08 -18.53
CA GLU A 75 -15.76 -8.39 -19.95
C GLU A 75 -16.44 -9.74 -20.11
N GLU A 76 -17.22 -9.88 -21.18
CA GLU A 76 -17.84 -11.14 -21.52
C GLU A 76 -16.77 -12.23 -21.70
N ASN A 77 -16.97 -13.39 -21.06
CA ASN A 77 -16.05 -14.52 -21.06
C ASN A 77 -14.73 -14.29 -20.31
N ALA A 78 -14.55 -13.17 -19.64
CA ALA A 78 -13.39 -12.93 -18.80
C ALA A 78 -13.53 -13.69 -17.48
N ARG A 79 -12.38 -13.99 -16.86
CA ARG A 79 -12.37 -14.58 -15.52
C ARG A 79 -12.80 -13.55 -14.50
N PRO A 80 -13.57 -13.94 -13.49
CA PRO A 80 -13.88 -13.04 -12.38
C PRO A 80 -12.60 -12.59 -11.69
N ARG A 81 -12.57 -11.31 -11.33
CA ARG A 81 -11.47 -10.74 -10.56
C ARG A 81 -12.02 -10.16 -9.27
N LYS A 82 -11.25 -10.32 -8.21
CA LYS A 82 -11.63 -9.78 -6.90
C LYS A 82 -11.15 -8.34 -6.80
N TYR A 83 -12.09 -7.42 -6.68
CA TYR A 83 -11.83 -5.99 -6.56
C TYR A 83 -11.91 -5.56 -5.11
N TYR A 84 -11.01 -4.68 -4.72
CA TYR A 84 -10.91 -4.15 -3.36
C TYR A 84 -11.18 -2.66 -3.37
N ALA A 85 -11.93 -2.18 -2.39
CA ALA A 85 -12.28 -0.77 -2.25
C ALA A 85 -12.22 -0.37 -0.78
N LEU A 86 -12.02 0.92 -0.52
CA LEU A 86 -12.08 1.42 0.85
C LEU A 86 -13.51 1.42 1.36
N THR A 87 -13.66 1.07 2.63
CA THR A 87 -14.89 1.29 3.38
C THR A 87 -14.88 2.71 3.96
N ALA A 88 -15.98 3.13 4.57
CA ALA A 88 -16.03 4.40 5.30
C ALA A 88 -14.98 4.43 6.42
N THR A 89 -14.83 3.31 7.14
CA THR A 89 -13.79 3.17 8.16
C THR A 89 -12.41 3.33 7.56
N GLY A 90 -12.15 2.67 6.41
CA GLY A 90 -10.87 2.77 5.72
C GLY A 90 -10.54 4.20 5.29
N LYS A 91 -11.53 4.94 4.84
CA LYS A 91 -11.34 6.35 4.45
C LYS A 91 -10.95 7.21 5.65
N ARG A 92 -11.61 7.01 6.79
CA ARG A 92 -11.29 7.74 8.02
C ARG A 92 -9.89 7.39 8.53
N ASP A 93 -9.56 6.10 8.55
CA ASP A 93 -8.25 5.63 9.00
C ASP A 93 -7.15 6.15 8.08
N LEU A 94 -7.38 6.15 6.78
CA LEU A 94 -6.42 6.70 5.81
C LEU A 94 -6.16 8.19 6.08
N ALA A 95 -7.20 8.98 6.29
CA ALA A 95 -7.05 10.41 6.57
C ALA A 95 -6.19 10.64 7.82
N SER A 96 -6.44 9.87 8.88
CA SER A 96 -5.68 9.93 10.12
C SER A 96 -4.20 9.52 9.89
N GLN A 97 -3.98 8.42 9.20
CA GLN A 97 -2.64 7.93 8.91
C GLN A 97 -1.85 8.91 8.02
N LEU A 98 -2.51 9.54 7.06
CA LEU A 98 -1.85 10.55 6.22
C LEU A 98 -1.43 11.78 7.03
N ALA A 99 -2.27 12.24 7.95
CA ALA A 99 -1.92 13.36 8.82
C ALA A 99 -0.71 13.01 9.69
N ASP A 100 -0.71 11.81 10.28
CA ASP A 100 0.40 11.33 11.10
C ASP A 100 1.68 11.21 10.28
N TRP A 101 1.58 10.65 9.08
CA TRP A 101 2.70 10.51 8.16
C TRP A 101 3.32 11.85 7.79
N ARG A 102 2.49 12.83 7.43
CA ARG A 102 2.97 14.16 7.04
C ARG A 102 3.70 14.83 8.19
N LYS A 103 3.15 14.73 9.40
CA LYS A 103 3.77 15.29 10.60
C LYS A 103 5.10 14.61 10.90
N LEU A 104 5.13 13.30 10.91
CA LEU A 104 6.33 12.51 11.21
C LEU A 104 7.40 12.70 10.14
N SER A 105 7.03 12.64 8.86
CA SER A 105 7.99 12.76 7.77
C SER A 105 8.61 14.16 7.71
N SER A 106 7.83 15.21 7.96
CA SER A 106 8.36 16.58 8.02
C SER A 106 9.35 16.75 9.16
N ALA A 107 9.01 16.24 10.34
CA ALA A 107 9.89 16.31 11.50
C ALA A 107 11.17 15.53 11.28
N LEU A 108 11.05 14.30 10.75
CA LEU A 108 12.20 13.45 10.48
C LEU A 108 13.10 14.04 9.39
N SER A 109 12.51 14.54 8.31
CA SER A 109 13.28 15.16 7.22
C SER A 109 14.07 16.36 7.74
N ALA A 110 13.45 17.21 8.55
CA ALA A 110 14.13 18.36 9.15
C ALA A 110 15.30 17.92 10.03
N PHE A 111 15.09 16.86 10.82
CA PHE A 111 16.15 16.31 11.67
C PHE A 111 17.31 15.75 10.84
N LEU A 112 17.00 14.96 9.81
CA LEU A 112 18.01 14.33 8.95
C LEU A 112 18.81 15.34 8.13
N ASP A 113 18.17 16.46 7.76
CA ASP A 113 18.79 17.51 6.95
C ASP A 113 19.48 18.56 7.79
N ARG A 114 19.46 18.46 9.13
CA ARG A 114 20.12 19.43 9.99
C ARG A 114 21.63 19.41 9.75
N LYS A 115 22.27 20.57 9.86
CA LYS A 115 23.72 20.64 9.81
C LYS A 115 24.27 20.02 11.10
N GLY A 116 25.29 19.17 10.95
CA GLY A 116 25.88 18.47 12.08
C GLY A 116 26.35 19.43 13.17
N THR A 117 25.94 19.16 14.39
CA THR A 117 26.36 19.93 15.57
C THR A 117 26.98 19.03 16.60
#